data_5e355f5cd6ed171db65be500d82fa6ca
#
_entry.id   5e355f5cd6ed171db65be500d82fa6ca
#
_cell.length_a   1.000
_cell.length_b   1.000
_cell.length_c   1.000
_cell.angle_alpha   90.00
_cell.angle_beta   90.00
_cell.angle_gamma   90.00
#
_symmetry.space_group_name_H-M   'P 1'
#
loop_
_entity.id
_entity.type
_entity.pdbx_description
1 polymer ?
#
loop_
_entity_poly.entity_id
_entity_poly.type
_entity_poly.pdbx_seq_one_letter_code
_entity_poly.pdbx_strand_id
1 'polypeptide(L)'
;MSDQSDSDLSAETLRAIMSRPVAEPLPDPATPFEAEEDGDGPSDMPVDADISAVEECASLDHSDTDNGRRLLRHRGADLARMQETGSDKATWAAWDGKFWDVSDGAFQALAIAQTIGGLIGLEADFLGHTPPENAAIRKAARELDNKDAQAAKDAAIAALEKRQGKRRAFGVSSKNSARLNAMLACAAPHCAVKPEEWNAAQRLLYVENGTLRFIREEDPDRSGEQAAFKGHVEFTPEGWRRDDRVTRLMPVAYDPKAQCPKFRDFVARFLPEALVPGVARAVQIFCGLGLTGIPVQLLFFHYGLGANGKSVFLEVLARVYGALGEGLPAESITGQAQGAAGGASPDLARLPGVRFLRITELPQGEPLREALVKRLTGGEKMDVRTLFKGYFAFQPQFKAHMSGNGYPSIMGSDNGIWRRMAVVPWKVTIPPDEQRDFEEVVTELVAEAPGILNWLIEGMLAFDGEGLKLPPAMVDAAKDYRDEMDPISVFIDRCVRLNPEAEPVRARHAYECYSIWSDENGRKPLSETRFGRVMGQRFERREVSSANMYFGIELHDIPPRSARPRNPDEPGSDRP
;
A
#
# COMPACT_ATOMS: atom_id res chain seq x y z
N MET A 1 -6.24 5.90 -50.56
CA MET A 1 -6.98 7.12 -50.24
C MET A 1 -7.26 6.98 -48.77
N SER A 2 -6.29 7.37 -47.92
CA SER A 2 -6.11 8.71 -47.31
C SER A 2 -7.33 9.12 -46.53
N ASP A 3 -7.19 9.17 -45.15
CA ASP A 3 -7.00 10.48 -44.55
C ASP A 3 -6.90 10.36 -43.03
N GLN A 4 -5.91 10.85 -42.47
CA GLN A 4 -5.68 12.10 -41.72
C GLN A 4 -6.89 12.55 -40.89
N SER A 5 -6.79 12.43 -39.58
CA SER A 5 -7.36 13.40 -38.65
C SER A 5 -6.32 13.73 -37.58
N ASP A 6 -5.49 14.70 -37.93
CA ASP A 6 -4.64 15.47 -37.05
C ASP A 6 -5.48 16.25 -36.03
N SER A 7 -4.99 16.25 -34.83
CA SER A 7 -5.48 17.00 -33.69
C SER A 7 -5.19 18.50 -33.85
N ASP A 8 -6.13 19.26 -34.36
CA ASP A 8 -6.14 20.71 -34.22
C ASP A 8 -6.58 21.10 -32.81
N LEU A 9 -5.61 21.41 -31.96
CA LEU A 9 -5.86 22.18 -30.75
C LEU A 9 -6.45 23.54 -31.18
N SER A 10 -7.66 23.85 -30.76
CA SER A 10 -8.35 25.04 -31.16
C SER A 10 -7.53 26.31 -30.85
N ALA A 11 -7.61 27.32 -31.72
CA ALA A 11 -6.91 28.59 -31.54
C ALA A 11 -7.25 29.29 -30.20
N GLU A 12 -8.38 28.94 -29.60
CA GLU A 12 -8.79 29.36 -28.25
C GLU A 12 -7.95 28.72 -27.13
N THR A 13 -7.64 27.43 -27.23
CA THR A 13 -6.79 26.74 -26.26
C THR A 13 -5.37 27.29 -26.30
N LEU A 14 -4.82 27.58 -27.47
CA LEU A 14 -3.51 28.23 -27.62
C LEU A 14 -3.50 29.65 -27.06
N ARG A 15 -4.57 30.44 -27.27
CA ARG A 15 -4.68 31.77 -26.64
C ARG A 15 -4.78 31.70 -25.12
N ALA A 16 -5.50 30.75 -24.57
CA ALA A 16 -5.59 30.53 -23.10
C ALA A 16 -4.26 30.15 -22.48
N ILE A 17 -3.43 29.38 -23.18
CA ILE A 17 -2.07 29.02 -22.73
C ILE A 17 -1.13 30.24 -22.80
N MET A 18 -1.25 31.07 -23.84
CA MET A 18 -0.41 32.23 -24.02
C MET A 18 -0.82 33.45 -23.15
N SER A 19 -2.03 33.46 -22.57
CA SER A 19 -2.52 34.52 -21.67
C SER A 19 -2.24 34.26 -20.19
N ARG A 20 -1.55 33.18 -19.82
CA ARG A 20 -1.09 33.01 -18.43
C ARG A 20 -0.03 34.06 -18.13
N PRO A 21 -0.13 34.78 -16.99
CA PRO A 21 0.93 35.69 -16.60
C PRO A 21 2.24 34.91 -16.51
N VAL A 22 3.27 35.38 -17.21
CA VAL A 22 4.62 34.86 -17.09
C VAL A 22 5.01 35.07 -15.63
N ALA A 23 5.43 33.98 -14.96
CA ALA A 23 6.01 34.08 -13.62
C ALA A 23 7.14 35.11 -13.68
N GLU A 24 7.19 36.02 -12.70
CA GLU A 24 8.27 37.00 -12.60
C GLU A 24 9.61 36.25 -12.72
N PRO A 25 10.55 36.74 -13.54
CA PRO A 25 11.85 36.12 -13.67
C PRO A 25 12.53 36.13 -12.29
N LEU A 26 13.10 34.99 -11.92
CA LEU A 26 13.98 34.92 -10.76
C LEU A 26 15.05 35.98 -10.88
N PRO A 27 15.43 36.69 -9.79
CA PRO A 27 16.46 37.71 -9.83
C PRO A 27 17.76 37.12 -10.39
N ASP A 28 18.41 37.90 -11.26
CA ASP A 28 19.64 37.55 -11.93
C ASP A 28 20.72 37.22 -10.87
N PRO A 29 21.35 36.04 -10.91
CA PRO A 29 22.40 35.65 -9.97
C PRO A 29 23.66 36.50 -10.05
N ALA A 30 23.74 37.47 -10.97
CA ALA A 30 24.87 38.39 -11.15
C ALA A 30 24.76 39.73 -10.40
N THR A 31 23.69 40.02 -9.67
CA THR A 31 23.61 41.23 -8.83
C THR A 31 24.46 41.00 -7.56
N PRO A 32 25.53 41.77 -7.36
CA PRO A 32 26.28 41.68 -6.08
C PRO A 32 25.36 42.09 -4.94
N PHE A 33 25.28 41.27 -3.92
CA PHE A 33 24.69 41.65 -2.65
C PHE A 33 25.54 42.85 -2.13
N GLU A 34 24.96 44.03 -2.08
CA GLU A 34 25.54 45.12 -1.33
C GLU A 34 25.53 44.71 0.14
N ALA A 35 26.71 44.44 0.68
CA ALA A 35 26.89 44.16 2.09
C ALA A 35 26.67 45.47 2.85
N GLU A 36 25.58 45.59 3.57
CA GLU A 36 25.46 46.54 4.66
C GLU A 36 26.47 46.10 5.74
N GLU A 37 27.56 46.88 5.87
CA GLU A 37 28.49 46.84 7.00
C GLU A 37 27.77 47.39 8.23
N ASP A 38 27.09 46.54 8.99
CA ASP A 38 26.83 46.81 10.40
C ASP A 38 27.02 45.52 11.21
N GLY A 39 27.88 45.65 12.19
CA GLY A 39 28.51 44.63 12.99
C GLY A 39 27.53 43.70 13.73
N ASP A 40 27.92 42.55 13.80
CA ASP A 40 27.61 41.25 14.37
C ASP A 40 27.21 40.29 13.25
N GLY A 41 28.21 39.56 12.73
CA GLY A 41 27.98 38.49 11.77
C GLY A 41 26.95 37.51 12.31
N PRO A 42 25.99 37.06 11.48
CA PRO A 42 25.06 36.04 11.91
C PRO A 42 25.88 34.85 12.41
N SER A 43 25.66 34.46 13.65
CA SER A 43 26.19 33.21 14.17
C SER A 43 25.65 32.12 13.28
N ASP A 44 26.46 31.60 12.35
CA ASP A 44 26.20 30.45 11.48
C ASP A 44 26.04 29.14 12.30
N MET A 45 25.65 29.26 13.54
CA MET A 45 25.29 28.13 14.39
C MET A 45 23.93 27.62 13.98
N PRO A 46 23.84 26.39 13.46
CA PRO A 46 22.55 25.71 13.38
C PRO A 46 21.91 25.74 14.77
N VAL A 47 20.69 26.22 14.89
CA VAL A 47 19.96 26.47 16.15
C VAL A 47 19.91 25.23 17.08
N ASP A 48 20.25 24.02 16.57
CA ASP A 48 20.22 22.72 17.25
C ASP A 48 21.56 21.95 17.19
N ALA A 49 22.71 22.60 17.14
CA ALA A 49 23.99 21.89 17.14
C ALA A 49 24.28 21.27 18.53
N ASP A 50 24.35 19.95 18.60
CA ASP A 50 24.88 19.23 19.76
C ASP A 50 26.39 19.48 19.86
N ILE A 51 26.77 20.40 20.74
CA ILE A 51 28.15 20.81 20.96
C ILE A 51 29.04 19.63 21.40
N SER A 52 28.51 18.70 22.20
CA SER A 52 29.22 17.50 22.61
C SER A 52 29.55 16.60 21.39
N ALA A 53 28.66 16.49 20.44
CA ALA A 53 28.90 15.76 19.20
C ALA A 53 29.94 16.46 18.31
N VAL A 54 29.97 17.80 18.27
CA VAL A 54 31.00 18.57 17.55
C VAL A 54 32.38 18.34 18.17
N GLU A 55 32.49 18.38 19.49
CA GLU A 55 33.75 18.12 20.22
C GLU A 55 34.29 16.72 19.98
N GLU A 56 33.41 15.68 20.09
CA GLU A 56 33.77 14.29 19.80
C GLU A 56 34.28 14.14 18.34
N CYS A 57 33.59 14.75 17.38
CA CYS A 57 33.95 14.68 15.97
C CYS A 57 35.24 15.44 15.61
N ALA A 58 35.70 16.39 16.45
CA ALA A 58 36.94 17.12 16.22
C ALA A 58 38.19 16.22 16.15
N SER A 59 38.14 15.03 16.77
CA SER A 59 39.19 14.01 16.71
C SER A 59 39.26 13.24 15.39
N LEU A 60 38.21 13.33 14.53
CA LEU A 60 38.10 12.58 13.28
C LEU A 60 38.96 13.18 12.15
N ASP A 61 39.38 12.32 11.22
CA ASP A 61 40.21 12.71 10.08
C ASP A 61 39.40 13.39 8.96
N HIS A 62 40.14 13.94 7.97
CA HIS A 62 39.59 14.52 6.74
C HIS A 62 39.32 13.42 5.67
N SER A 63 38.50 12.44 5.99
CA SER A 63 38.16 11.31 5.09
C SER A 63 36.67 11.21 4.88
N ASP A 64 36.25 10.55 3.77
CA ASP A 64 34.84 10.31 3.50
C ASP A 64 34.23 9.31 4.51
N THR A 65 35.03 8.35 4.97
CA THR A 65 34.62 7.42 6.05
C THR A 65 34.31 8.18 7.34
N ASP A 66 35.17 9.13 7.73
CA ASP A 66 34.94 9.92 8.94
C ASP A 66 33.84 10.97 8.74
N ASN A 67 33.59 11.43 7.51
CA ASN A 67 32.41 12.20 7.20
C ASN A 67 31.12 11.37 7.39
N GLY A 68 31.14 10.08 7.01
CA GLY A 68 30.04 9.16 7.32
C GLY A 68 29.83 8.99 8.84
N ARG A 69 30.91 8.89 9.64
CA ARG A 69 30.83 8.85 11.11
C ARG A 69 30.24 10.13 11.70
N ARG A 70 30.65 11.31 11.18
CA ARG A 70 30.07 12.61 11.55
C ARG A 70 28.57 12.63 11.30
N LEU A 71 28.14 12.25 10.10
CA LEU A 71 26.73 12.16 9.76
C LEU A 71 25.96 11.28 10.75
N LEU A 72 26.48 10.10 11.06
CA LEU A 72 25.87 9.17 12.01
C LEU A 72 25.81 9.75 13.42
N ARG A 73 26.89 10.40 13.89
CA ARG A 73 26.94 10.97 15.24
C ARG A 73 25.95 12.13 15.40
N HIS A 74 25.83 12.99 14.40
CA HIS A 74 24.95 14.15 14.46
C HIS A 74 23.49 13.86 14.10
N ARG A 75 23.25 12.99 13.11
CA ARG A 75 21.94 12.79 12.47
C ARG A 75 21.58 11.33 12.20
N GLY A 76 22.37 10.39 12.69
CA GLY A 76 22.12 8.97 12.42
C GLY A 76 20.79 8.45 12.94
N ALA A 77 20.25 9.07 14.01
CA ALA A 77 18.93 8.74 14.55
C ALA A 77 17.79 9.10 13.58
N ASP A 78 17.99 10.03 12.65
CA ASP A 78 17.00 10.50 11.69
C ASP A 78 17.14 9.84 10.32
N LEU A 79 18.09 8.91 10.17
CA LEU A 79 18.39 8.23 8.92
C LEU A 79 18.26 6.73 9.06
N ALA A 80 17.58 6.11 8.10
CA ALA A 80 17.51 4.66 7.98
C ALA A 80 17.64 4.27 6.51
N ARG A 81 18.08 3.04 6.26
CA ARG A 81 18.23 2.49 4.93
C ARG A 81 17.46 1.18 4.84
N MET A 82 16.49 1.09 3.94
CA MET A 82 15.83 -0.18 3.66
C MET A 82 16.81 -1.15 3.00
N GLN A 83 16.95 -2.33 3.59
CA GLN A 83 17.82 -3.37 3.05
C GLN A 83 17.13 -4.04 1.87
N GLU A 84 17.70 -3.93 0.67
CA GLU A 84 17.24 -4.59 -0.55
C GLU A 84 18.20 -5.71 -0.94
N THR A 85 17.68 -6.83 -1.44
CA THR A 85 18.50 -7.94 -1.90
C THR A 85 18.86 -7.72 -3.38
N GLY A 86 20.16 -7.73 -3.68
CA GLY A 86 20.64 -7.67 -5.07
C GLY A 86 20.61 -6.28 -5.72
N SER A 87 20.65 -5.21 -4.93
CA SER A 87 20.77 -3.83 -5.43
C SER A 87 21.83 -3.06 -4.65
N ASP A 88 22.71 -2.38 -5.39
CA ASP A 88 23.66 -1.41 -4.82
C ASP A 88 22.98 -0.06 -4.49
N LYS A 89 21.76 0.15 -4.99
CA LYS A 89 20.98 1.37 -4.78
C LYS A 89 19.97 1.15 -3.67
N ALA A 90 20.37 1.54 -2.46
CA ALA A 90 19.47 1.49 -1.33
C ALA A 90 18.46 2.62 -1.33
N THR A 91 17.28 2.33 -0.83
CA THR A 91 16.26 3.32 -0.53
C THR A 91 16.53 3.88 0.86
N TRP A 92 16.83 5.17 0.94
CA TRP A 92 16.90 5.89 2.20
C TRP A 92 15.50 6.19 2.72
N ALA A 93 15.36 6.15 4.02
CA ALA A 93 14.24 6.70 4.77
C ALA A 93 14.76 7.77 5.72
N ALA A 94 14.04 8.87 5.84
CA ALA A 94 14.34 9.93 6.77
C ALA A 94 13.18 10.13 7.74
N TRP A 95 13.50 10.45 8.99
CA TRP A 95 12.52 10.77 10.01
C TRP A 95 12.05 12.21 9.84
N ASP A 96 10.73 12.40 9.59
CA ASP A 96 10.14 13.74 9.39
C ASP A 96 9.63 14.40 10.67
N GLY A 97 9.80 13.74 11.81
CA GLY A 97 9.26 14.15 13.11
C GLY A 97 8.09 13.28 13.57
N LYS A 98 7.40 12.60 12.65
CA LYS A 98 6.24 11.76 12.94
C LYS A 98 6.40 10.31 12.45
N PHE A 99 6.91 10.12 11.23
CA PHE A 99 7.08 8.80 10.63
C PHE A 99 8.34 8.76 9.75
N TRP A 100 8.70 7.59 9.26
CA TRP A 100 9.82 7.42 8.35
C TRP A 100 9.36 7.63 6.91
N ASP A 101 9.74 8.75 6.32
CA ASP A 101 9.48 9.01 4.91
C ASP A 101 10.43 8.19 4.02
N VAL A 102 9.85 7.29 3.23
CA VAL A 102 10.57 6.45 2.26
C VAL A 102 10.38 6.94 0.82
N SER A 103 9.42 7.83 0.57
CA SER A 103 9.15 8.39 -0.75
C SER A 103 10.19 9.42 -1.15
N ASP A 104 10.45 10.37 -0.27
CA ASP A 104 11.41 11.46 -0.45
C ASP A 104 12.68 11.28 0.38
N GLY A 105 12.81 10.14 1.07
CA GLY A 105 13.89 9.85 2.00
C GLY A 105 15.29 10.04 1.44
N ALA A 106 15.50 9.79 0.14
CA ALA A 106 16.79 10.02 -0.51
C ALA A 106 17.12 11.52 -0.63
N PHE A 107 16.14 12.37 -0.94
CA PHE A 107 16.31 13.82 -0.99
C PHE A 107 16.52 14.40 0.41
N GLN A 108 15.75 13.92 1.37
CA GLN A 108 15.88 14.33 2.78
C GLN A 108 17.24 13.91 3.38
N ALA A 109 17.70 12.68 3.10
CA ALA A 109 19.02 12.22 3.54
C ALA A 109 20.15 13.10 2.94
N LEU A 110 20.03 13.51 1.69
CA LEU A 110 20.97 14.42 1.06
C LEU A 110 20.91 15.81 1.71
N ALA A 111 19.73 16.35 1.99
CA ALA A 111 19.56 17.63 2.68
C ALA A 111 20.17 17.58 4.10
N ILE A 112 19.97 16.50 4.83
CA ILE A 112 20.60 16.27 6.14
C ILE A 112 22.13 16.23 6.01
N ALA A 113 22.66 15.50 5.01
CA ALA A 113 24.11 15.44 4.78
C ALA A 113 24.73 16.82 4.48
N GLN A 114 24.00 17.72 3.81
CA GLN A 114 24.46 19.07 3.53
C GLN A 114 24.74 19.90 4.80
N THR A 115 24.06 19.63 5.91
CA THR A 115 24.26 20.34 7.18
C THR A 115 25.60 20.00 7.82
N ILE A 116 26.16 18.82 7.56
CA ILE A 116 27.39 18.33 8.23
C ILE A 116 28.60 19.18 7.91
N GLY A 117 28.68 19.76 6.71
CA GLY A 117 29.80 20.63 6.34
C GLY A 117 29.95 21.87 7.23
N GLY A 118 28.85 22.44 7.73
CA GLY A 118 28.84 23.52 8.73
C GLY A 118 29.36 23.04 10.07
N LEU A 119 28.88 21.88 10.55
CA LEU A 119 29.33 21.29 11.82
C LEU A 119 30.84 20.96 11.83
N ILE A 120 31.38 20.48 10.70
CA ILE A 120 32.83 20.27 10.54
C ILE A 120 33.58 21.59 10.70
N GLY A 121 33.01 22.69 10.23
CA GLY A 121 33.62 24.04 10.44
C GLY A 121 33.75 24.39 11.92
N LEU A 122 32.74 24.09 12.74
CA LEU A 122 32.71 24.30 14.18
C LEU A 122 33.73 23.43 14.95
N GLU A 123 34.04 22.22 14.42
CA GLU A 123 35.07 21.34 15.03
C GLU A 123 36.42 22.03 15.14
N ALA A 124 36.72 23.06 14.31
CA ALA A 124 37.97 23.82 14.35
C ALA A 124 38.22 24.45 15.73
N ASP A 125 37.15 24.86 16.41
CA ASP A 125 37.27 25.57 17.69
C ASP A 125 37.59 24.62 18.86
N PHE A 126 37.39 23.31 18.65
CA PHE A 126 37.72 22.24 19.59
C PHE A 126 39.11 21.62 19.34
N LEU A 127 39.81 22.04 18.28
CA LEU A 127 41.18 21.59 18.04
C LEU A 127 42.15 22.28 19.02
N GLY A 128 42.84 21.47 19.82
CA GLY A 128 43.82 21.93 20.77
C GLY A 128 45.27 21.84 20.29
N HIS A 129 46.17 22.37 21.07
CA HIS A 129 47.61 22.19 20.90
C HIS A 129 48.03 20.75 21.15
N THR A 130 48.94 20.22 20.36
CA THR A 130 49.55 18.92 20.59
C THR A 130 50.41 18.91 21.85
N PRO A 131 50.74 17.73 22.45
CA PRO A 131 51.62 17.67 23.62
C PRO A 131 52.96 18.37 23.43
N PRO A 132 53.69 18.29 22.30
CA PRO A 132 54.91 19.05 22.05
C PRO A 132 54.68 20.57 22.00
N GLU A 133 53.57 21.01 21.35
CA GLU A 133 53.22 22.43 21.30
C GLU A 133 52.90 23.00 22.70
N ASN A 134 52.16 22.24 23.50
CA ASN A 134 51.86 22.60 24.89
C ASN A 134 53.15 22.67 25.73
N ALA A 135 54.13 21.78 25.49
CA ALA A 135 55.43 21.86 26.15
C ALA A 135 56.20 23.09 25.76
N ALA A 136 56.18 23.48 24.46
CA ALA A 136 56.81 24.71 23.96
C ALA A 136 56.19 25.96 24.60
N ILE A 137 54.84 26.03 24.66
CA ILE A 137 54.12 27.15 25.29
C ILE A 137 54.44 27.25 26.78
N ARG A 138 54.49 26.14 27.50
CA ARG A 138 54.87 26.12 28.94
C ARG A 138 56.30 26.53 29.15
N LYS A 139 57.23 26.14 28.26
CA LYS A 139 58.65 26.59 28.34
C LYS A 139 58.76 28.07 28.12
N ALA A 140 58.14 28.64 27.11
CA ALA A 140 58.14 30.07 26.84
C ALA A 140 57.56 30.91 28.00
N ALA A 141 56.53 30.37 28.68
CA ALA A 141 55.94 31.01 29.87
C ALA A 141 56.88 31.05 31.07
N ARG A 142 57.86 30.13 31.13
CA ARG A 142 58.88 30.09 32.20
C ARG A 142 60.13 30.86 31.86
N GLU A 143 60.50 30.98 30.60
CA GLU A 143 61.70 31.55 30.07
C GLU A 143 61.38 32.78 29.21
N LEU A 144 60.89 33.86 29.85
CA LEU A 144 60.34 35.04 29.15
C LEU A 144 61.35 35.73 28.24
N ASP A 145 62.63 35.75 28.63
CA ASP A 145 63.75 36.43 27.91
C ASP A 145 64.38 35.49 26.84
N ASN A 146 63.96 34.21 26.76
CA ASN A 146 64.52 33.26 25.80
C ASN A 146 63.84 33.43 24.46
N LYS A 147 64.52 34.02 23.48
CA LYS A 147 64.02 34.28 22.14
C LYS A 147 63.63 32.99 21.41
N ASP A 148 64.40 31.90 21.61
CA ASP A 148 64.09 30.60 20.94
C ASP A 148 62.83 29.96 21.53
N ALA A 149 62.64 30.11 22.86
CA ALA A 149 61.39 29.62 23.49
C ALA A 149 60.19 30.44 23.04
N GLN A 150 60.27 31.73 22.86
CA GLN A 150 59.18 32.56 22.33
C GLN A 150 58.88 32.22 20.87
N ALA A 151 59.89 32.03 20.01
CA ALA A 151 59.71 31.61 18.62
C ALA A 151 59.03 30.22 18.52
N ALA A 152 59.39 29.30 19.44
CA ALA A 152 58.72 27.97 19.47
C ALA A 152 57.26 28.07 19.91
N LYS A 153 56.90 28.99 20.81
CA LYS A 153 55.51 29.28 21.19
C LYS A 153 54.72 29.84 20.00
N ASP A 154 55.27 30.84 19.31
CA ASP A 154 54.61 31.48 18.17
C ASP A 154 54.38 30.46 17.04
N ALA A 155 55.38 29.59 16.81
CA ALA A 155 55.24 28.48 15.86
C ALA A 155 54.11 27.47 16.28
N ALA A 156 53.97 27.20 17.59
CA ALA A 156 52.90 26.32 18.09
C ALA A 156 51.52 26.95 17.92
N ILE A 157 51.38 28.26 18.15
CA ILE A 157 50.12 28.99 17.91
C ILE A 157 49.78 28.96 16.41
N ALA A 158 50.72 29.33 15.53
CA ALA A 158 50.51 29.31 14.08
C ALA A 158 50.18 27.90 13.55
N ALA A 159 50.76 26.85 14.16
CA ALA A 159 50.42 25.46 13.80
C ALA A 159 48.99 25.10 14.16
N LEU A 160 48.46 25.55 15.30
CA LEU A 160 47.07 25.37 15.67
C LEU A 160 46.14 26.13 14.71
N GLU A 161 46.37 27.40 14.47
CA GLU A 161 45.60 28.23 13.53
C GLU A 161 45.55 27.60 12.14
N LYS A 162 46.68 27.08 11.67
CA LYS A 162 46.74 26.36 10.39
C LYS A 162 45.88 25.08 10.39
N ARG A 163 45.85 24.30 11.48
CA ARG A 163 44.97 23.13 11.61
C ARG A 163 43.51 23.53 11.63
N GLN A 164 43.16 24.58 12.37
CA GLN A 164 41.82 25.14 12.41
C GLN A 164 41.37 25.63 11.03
N GLY A 165 42.20 26.38 10.32
CA GLY A 165 41.92 26.83 8.95
C GLY A 165 41.70 25.67 7.98
N LYS A 166 42.52 24.59 8.05
CA LYS A 166 42.34 23.39 7.25
C LYS A 166 41.03 22.68 7.56
N ARG A 167 40.63 22.64 8.84
CA ARG A 167 39.36 22.02 9.26
C ARG A 167 38.16 22.81 8.69
N ARG A 168 38.15 24.12 8.77
CA ARG A 168 37.10 24.97 8.18
C ARG A 168 37.03 24.80 6.66
N ALA A 169 38.17 24.80 5.97
CA ALA A 169 38.23 24.57 4.53
C ALA A 169 37.72 23.15 4.14
N PHE A 170 38.01 22.15 4.97
CA PHE A 170 37.47 20.79 4.76
C PHE A 170 35.95 20.76 4.93
N GLY A 171 35.39 21.49 5.91
CA GLY A 171 33.95 21.64 6.07
C GLY A 171 33.26 22.20 4.82
N VAL A 172 33.82 23.28 4.25
CA VAL A 172 33.32 23.84 2.98
C VAL A 172 33.40 22.82 1.85
N SER A 173 34.55 22.15 1.68
CA SER A 173 34.70 21.15 0.60
C SER A 173 33.82 19.90 0.79
N SER A 174 33.43 19.59 2.02
CA SER A 174 32.53 18.47 2.33
C SER A 174 31.09 18.71 1.86
N LYS A 175 30.73 19.95 1.53
CA LYS A 175 29.44 20.32 0.93
C LYS A 175 29.38 20.01 -0.58
N ASN A 176 30.47 19.61 -1.23
CA ASN A 176 30.47 19.24 -2.64
C ASN A 176 29.69 17.93 -2.88
N SER A 177 28.95 17.87 -3.99
CA SER A 177 28.05 16.75 -4.33
C SER A 177 28.73 15.38 -4.26
N ALA A 178 29.94 15.23 -4.77
CA ALA A 178 30.69 13.97 -4.71
C ALA A 178 30.94 13.52 -3.27
N ARG A 179 31.32 14.44 -2.37
CA ARG A 179 31.59 14.15 -0.96
C ARG A 179 30.33 13.89 -0.16
N LEU A 180 29.22 14.57 -0.48
CA LEU A 180 27.92 14.27 0.12
C LEU A 180 27.47 12.85 -0.20
N ASN A 181 27.61 12.44 -1.46
CA ASN A 181 27.30 11.07 -1.86
C ASN A 181 28.24 10.04 -1.21
N ALA A 182 29.54 10.34 -1.11
CA ALA A 182 30.50 9.48 -0.43
C ALA A 182 30.20 9.38 1.09
N MET A 183 29.84 10.48 1.73
CA MET A 183 29.41 10.53 3.15
C MET A 183 28.21 9.60 3.37
N LEU A 184 27.16 9.73 2.56
CA LEU A 184 25.98 8.87 2.62
C LEU A 184 26.33 7.40 2.35
N ALA A 185 27.19 7.13 1.36
CA ALA A 185 27.63 5.76 1.07
C ALA A 185 28.39 5.13 2.24
N CYS A 186 29.24 5.90 2.93
CA CYS A 186 29.98 5.44 4.12
C CYS A 186 29.06 5.24 5.34
N ALA A 187 28.03 6.06 5.50
CA ALA A 187 27.05 5.91 6.58
C ALA A 187 26.07 4.74 6.36
N ALA A 188 25.75 4.42 5.11
CA ALA A 188 24.71 3.49 4.71
C ALA A 188 24.75 2.11 5.40
N PRO A 189 25.90 1.43 5.56
CA PRO A 189 25.95 0.13 6.23
C PRO A 189 25.49 0.17 7.69
N HIS A 190 25.63 1.32 8.34
CA HIS A 190 25.28 1.52 9.75
C HIS A 190 23.81 1.94 9.96
N CYS A 191 23.13 2.34 8.89
CA CYS A 191 21.71 2.73 8.91
C CYS A 191 20.79 1.61 8.39
N ALA A 192 21.32 0.42 8.06
CA ALA A 192 20.57 -0.65 7.44
C ALA A 192 19.52 -1.23 8.40
N VAL A 193 18.26 -1.27 7.95
CA VAL A 193 17.12 -1.83 8.67
C VAL A 193 16.52 -2.94 7.81
N LYS A 194 16.24 -4.09 8.43
CA LYS A 194 15.67 -5.24 7.73
C LYS A 194 14.24 -4.97 7.30
N PRO A 195 13.79 -5.53 6.16
CA PRO A 195 12.43 -5.31 5.65
C PRO A 195 11.32 -5.67 6.65
N GLU A 196 11.51 -6.70 7.45
CA GLU A 196 10.56 -7.16 8.47
C GLU A 196 10.41 -6.26 9.70
N GLU A 197 11.35 -5.35 9.91
CA GLU A 197 11.29 -4.38 11.01
C GLU A 197 10.40 -3.17 10.68
N TRP A 198 10.14 -2.93 9.37
CA TRP A 198 9.28 -1.84 8.92
C TRP A 198 7.82 -2.18 9.11
N ASN A 199 7.05 -1.27 9.74
CA ASN A 199 5.62 -1.43 10.00
C ASN A 199 5.28 -2.73 10.74
N ALA A 200 6.21 -3.26 11.55
CA ALA A 200 6.07 -4.56 12.22
C ALA A 200 4.97 -4.58 13.29
N ALA A 201 4.72 -3.46 13.94
CA ALA A 201 3.72 -3.34 14.99
C ALA A 201 2.29 -3.36 14.42
N GLN A 202 1.71 -4.56 14.34
CA GLN A 202 0.41 -4.78 13.68
C GLN A 202 -0.76 -4.01 14.32
N ARG A 203 -0.71 -3.73 15.62
CA ARG A 203 -1.78 -3.07 16.38
C ARG A 203 -1.47 -1.62 16.70
N LEU A 204 -0.59 -1.00 15.96
CA LEU A 204 -0.19 0.40 16.09
C LEU A 204 -0.63 1.17 14.84
N LEU A 205 -1.23 2.33 15.07
CA LEU A 205 -1.63 3.28 14.03
C LEU A 205 -1.12 4.67 14.38
N TYR A 206 -0.45 5.31 13.44
CA TYR A 206 -0.07 6.71 13.52
C TYR A 206 -1.16 7.58 12.92
N VAL A 207 -1.62 8.56 13.68
CA VAL A 207 -2.60 9.57 13.29
C VAL A 207 -1.97 10.96 13.39
N GLU A 208 -2.64 11.97 12.84
CA GLU A 208 -2.07 13.31 12.71
C GLU A 208 -1.62 13.93 14.04
N ASN A 209 -2.32 13.64 15.14
CA ASN A 209 -2.07 14.21 16.47
C ASN A 209 -1.48 13.21 17.49
N GLY A 210 -1.02 12.03 17.06
CA GLY A 210 -0.40 11.06 17.96
C GLY A 210 -0.48 9.62 17.48
N THR A 211 -0.47 8.69 18.43
CA THR A 211 -0.52 7.26 18.15
C THR A 211 -1.72 6.59 18.81
N LEU A 212 -2.32 5.64 18.09
CA LEU A 212 -3.36 4.75 18.60
C LEU A 212 -2.79 3.33 18.70
N ARG A 213 -2.92 2.72 19.86
CA ARG A 213 -2.55 1.34 20.13
C ARG A 213 -3.81 0.53 20.43
N PHE A 214 -4.06 -0.51 19.66
CA PHE A 214 -5.20 -1.42 19.85
C PHE A 214 -4.78 -2.55 20.79
N ILE A 215 -5.37 -2.58 21.98
CA ILE A 215 -5.11 -3.60 22.98
C ILE A 215 -6.23 -4.64 22.92
N ARG A 216 -5.89 -5.91 23.04
CA ARG A 216 -6.83 -7.02 23.14
C ARG A 216 -6.55 -7.77 24.43
N GLU A 217 -7.53 -7.84 25.28
CA GLU A 217 -7.46 -8.49 26.60
C GLU A 217 -8.53 -9.57 26.70
N GLU A 218 -8.33 -10.55 27.59
CA GLU A 218 -9.40 -11.47 27.95
C GLU A 218 -10.50 -10.71 28.68
N ASP A 219 -11.75 -10.96 28.31
CA ASP A 219 -12.91 -10.35 28.95
C ASP A 219 -13.11 -11.03 30.33
N PRO A 220 -12.87 -10.32 31.44
CA PRO A 220 -12.96 -10.91 32.78
C PRO A 220 -14.39 -11.36 33.14
N ASP A 221 -15.41 -10.84 32.44
CA ASP A 221 -16.81 -11.19 32.68
C ASP A 221 -17.22 -12.49 31.94
N ARG A 222 -16.35 -13.07 31.15
CA ARG A 222 -16.60 -14.28 30.38
C ARG A 222 -15.48 -15.29 30.61
N SER A 223 -15.81 -16.45 31.19
CA SER A 223 -14.87 -17.52 31.51
C SER A 223 -15.31 -18.87 30.93
N GLY A 224 -14.35 -19.79 30.74
CA GLY A 224 -14.59 -21.13 30.23
C GLY A 224 -14.62 -21.22 28.69
N GLU A 225 -15.45 -22.10 28.12
CA GLU A 225 -15.57 -22.30 26.66
C GLU A 225 -16.07 -21.05 25.89
N GLN A 226 -16.54 -20.03 26.62
CA GLN A 226 -16.97 -18.75 26.09
C GLN A 226 -15.96 -17.63 26.37
N ALA A 227 -14.68 -17.95 26.60
CA ALA A 227 -13.64 -16.94 26.77
C ALA A 227 -13.70 -15.93 25.61
N ALA A 228 -14.16 -14.74 25.89
CA ALA A 228 -14.26 -13.67 24.90
C ALA A 228 -13.12 -12.70 25.14
N PHE A 229 -12.69 -12.06 24.07
CA PHE A 229 -11.75 -10.97 24.17
C PHE A 229 -12.51 -9.65 24.10
N LYS A 230 -11.96 -8.63 24.75
CA LYS A 230 -12.41 -7.25 24.68
C LYS A 230 -11.27 -6.41 24.13
N GLY A 231 -11.59 -5.58 23.15
CA GLY A 231 -10.65 -4.60 22.62
C GLY A 231 -10.85 -3.24 23.26
N HIS A 232 -9.76 -2.50 23.47
CA HIS A 232 -9.80 -1.07 23.71
C HIS A 232 -8.66 -0.37 22.96
N VAL A 233 -8.77 0.94 22.83
CA VAL A 233 -7.76 1.76 22.17
C VAL A 233 -7.11 2.70 23.18
N GLU A 234 -5.78 2.74 23.16
CA GLU A 234 -4.98 3.70 23.91
C GLU A 234 -4.48 4.78 22.95
N PHE A 235 -4.66 6.04 23.33
CA PHE A 235 -4.19 7.18 22.58
C PHE A 235 -3.04 7.85 23.32
N THR A 236 -1.92 8.07 22.62
CA THR A 236 -0.78 8.82 23.12
C THR A 236 -0.58 10.04 22.23
N PRO A 237 -0.90 11.26 22.70
CA PRO A 237 -0.61 12.50 21.96
C PRO A 237 0.88 12.59 21.62
N GLU A 238 1.20 13.02 20.38
CA GLU A 238 2.59 13.17 19.91
C GLU A 238 3.48 11.93 20.17
N GLY A 239 2.85 10.75 20.29
CA GLY A 239 3.50 9.49 20.67
C GLY A 239 4.29 8.81 19.55
N TRP A 240 4.68 9.53 18.50
CA TRP A 240 5.46 8.97 17.38
C TRP A 240 6.90 8.65 17.81
N ARG A 241 7.39 7.48 17.43
CA ARG A 241 8.71 6.99 17.80
C ARG A 241 9.48 6.47 16.61
N ARG A 242 10.76 6.80 16.53
CA ARG A 242 11.67 6.27 15.51
C ARG A 242 11.75 4.75 15.52
N ASP A 243 11.72 4.14 16.71
CA ASP A 243 11.87 2.70 16.89
C ASP A 243 10.68 1.88 16.40
N ASP A 244 9.50 2.49 16.27
CA ASP A 244 8.31 1.81 15.73
C ASP A 244 8.41 1.53 14.23
N ARG A 245 9.37 2.16 13.52
CA ARG A 245 9.65 1.99 12.09
C ARG A 245 8.41 2.14 11.21
N VAL A 246 7.49 3.02 11.59
CA VAL A 246 6.27 3.29 10.84
C VAL A 246 6.60 4.20 9.66
N THR A 247 6.10 3.83 8.45
CA THR A 247 6.41 4.55 7.20
C THR A 247 5.23 5.33 6.64
N ARG A 248 4.06 5.25 7.26
CA ARG A 248 2.82 5.89 6.79
C ARG A 248 1.98 6.36 7.96
N LEU A 249 1.35 7.50 7.80
CA LEU A 249 0.50 8.13 8.80
C LEU A 249 -0.90 8.35 8.21
N MET A 250 -1.95 8.14 9.01
CA MET A 250 -3.32 8.50 8.66
C MET A 250 -3.50 10.01 8.86
N PRO A 251 -3.90 10.78 7.83
CA PRO A 251 -3.98 12.24 7.89
C PRO A 251 -5.28 12.70 8.57
N VAL A 252 -5.61 12.10 9.70
CA VAL A 252 -6.81 12.41 10.49
C VAL A 252 -6.40 12.54 11.95
N ALA A 253 -6.79 13.64 12.59
CA ALA A 253 -6.64 13.81 14.03
C ALA A 253 -7.66 12.94 14.78
N TYR A 254 -7.21 12.21 15.79
CA TYR A 254 -8.10 11.46 16.67
C TYR A 254 -8.77 12.36 17.68
N ASP A 255 -10.10 12.36 17.68
CA ASP A 255 -10.95 12.94 18.70
C ASP A 255 -12.01 11.91 19.13
N PRO A 256 -11.94 11.37 20.34
CA PRO A 256 -12.87 10.33 20.82
C PRO A 256 -14.34 10.79 20.87
N LYS A 257 -14.60 12.10 20.79
CA LYS A 257 -15.96 12.66 20.81
C LYS A 257 -16.50 12.97 19.41
N ALA A 258 -15.67 12.93 18.38
CA ALA A 258 -16.08 13.22 17.02
C ALA A 258 -17.15 12.23 16.54
N GLN A 259 -18.16 12.75 15.86
CA GLN A 259 -19.29 11.99 15.31
C GLN A 259 -19.29 12.08 13.79
N CYS A 260 -19.90 11.08 13.12
CA CYS A 260 -20.06 11.07 11.67
C CYS A 260 -21.51 10.71 11.27
N PRO A 261 -22.50 11.55 11.62
CA PRO A 261 -23.91 11.23 11.38
C PRO A 261 -24.22 11.07 9.89
N LYS A 262 -23.73 11.94 9.01
CA LYS A 262 -23.96 11.86 7.58
C LYS A 262 -23.36 10.59 6.97
N PHE A 263 -22.14 10.22 7.39
CA PHE A 263 -21.53 8.99 6.94
C PHE A 263 -22.28 7.75 7.44
N ARG A 264 -22.75 7.74 8.68
CA ARG A 264 -23.56 6.64 9.23
C ARG A 264 -24.90 6.52 8.51
N ASP A 265 -25.56 7.64 8.23
CA ASP A 265 -26.81 7.68 7.46
C ASP A 265 -26.59 7.18 6.03
N PHE A 266 -25.47 7.56 5.41
CA PHE A 266 -25.06 7.05 4.11
C PHE A 266 -24.91 5.53 4.13
N VAL A 267 -24.17 4.96 5.09
CA VAL A 267 -24.01 3.52 5.22
C VAL A 267 -25.35 2.83 5.45
N ALA A 268 -26.20 3.35 6.34
CA ALA A 268 -27.52 2.81 6.64
C ALA A 268 -28.47 2.87 5.43
N ARG A 269 -28.38 3.91 4.59
CA ARG A 269 -29.15 4.05 3.37
C ARG A 269 -28.79 2.97 2.34
N PHE A 270 -27.50 2.73 2.09
CA PHE A 270 -27.04 1.86 0.99
C PHE A 270 -26.81 0.42 1.40
N LEU A 271 -26.61 0.14 2.68
CA LEU A 271 -26.55 -1.20 3.26
C LEU A 271 -27.62 -1.35 4.37
N PRO A 272 -28.92 -1.17 4.01
CA PRO A 272 -29.99 -1.18 4.99
C PRO A 272 -30.20 -2.57 5.59
N GLU A 273 -30.35 -2.64 6.89
CA GLU A 273 -30.54 -3.88 7.67
C GLU A 273 -31.75 -4.70 7.18
N ALA A 274 -32.79 -4.02 6.68
CA ALA A 274 -33.99 -4.67 6.17
C ALA A 274 -33.77 -5.47 4.86
N LEU A 275 -32.81 -5.05 4.04
CA LEU A 275 -32.52 -5.71 2.75
C LEU A 275 -31.30 -6.64 2.79
N VAL A 276 -30.32 -6.26 3.62
CA VAL A 276 -29.03 -6.96 3.74
C VAL A 276 -28.61 -7.06 5.19
N PRO A 277 -29.30 -7.89 5.99
CA PRO A 277 -29.07 -7.99 7.44
C PRO A 277 -27.62 -8.28 7.78
N GLY A 278 -27.04 -7.51 8.72
CA GLY A 278 -25.68 -7.68 9.23
C GLY A 278 -24.56 -7.24 8.28
N VAL A 279 -24.86 -6.87 7.02
CA VAL A 279 -23.83 -6.51 6.04
C VAL A 279 -23.10 -5.23 6.43
N ALA A 280 -23.83 -4.19 6.86
CA ALA A 280 -23.22 -2.94 7.32
C ALA A 280 -22.22 -3.17 8.46
N ARG A 281 -22.56 -4.06 9.41
CA ARG A 281 -21.67 -4.43 10.52
C ARG A 281 -20.43 -5.18 10.03
N ALA A 282 -20.59 -6.17 9.16
CA ALA A 282 -19.46 -6.91 8.60
C ALA A 282 -18.50 -5.98 7.82
N VAL A 283 -19.05 -5.03 7.04
CA VAL A 283 -18.28 -4.01 6.33
C VAL A 283 -17.55 -3.10 7.32
N GLN A 284 -18.21 -2.63 8.38
CA GLN A 284 -17.58 -1.82 9.43
C GLN A 284 -16.39 -2.55 10.07
N ILE A 285 -16.57 -3.82 10.45
CA ILE A 285 -15.49 -4.64 11.03
C ILE A 285 -14.33 -4.80 10.06
N PHE A 286 -14.60 -5.12 8.80
CA PHE A 286 -13.55 -5.32 7.82
C PHE A 286 -12.79 -4.02 7.49
N CYS A 287 -13.51 -2.90 7.37
CA CYS A 287 -12.88 -1.59 7.23
C CYS A 287 -12.08 -1.24 8.49
N GLY A 288 -12.61 -1.44 9.69
CA GLY A 288 -11.90 -1.19 10.95
C GLY A 288 -10.61 -2.00 11.10
N LEU A 289 -10.59 -3.25 10.64
CA LEU A 289 -9.38 -4.08 10.56
C LEU A 289 -8.27 -3.42 9.73
N GLY A 290 -8.61 -2.56 8.79
CA GLY A 290 -7.65 -1.75 8.04
C GLY A 290 -6.85 -0.78 8.90
N LEU A 291 -7.29 -0.43 10.11
CA LEU A 291 -6.48 0.35 11.07
C LEU A 291 -5.28 -0.45 11.60
N THR A 292 -5.26 -1.75 11.37
CA THR A 292 -4.24 -2.67 11.87
C THR A 292 -3.57 -3.45 10.74
N GLY A 293 -2.38 -4.00 11.04
CA GLY A 293 -1.67 -4.93 10.15
C GLY A 293 -2.06 -6.40 10.32
N ILE A 294 -3.10 -6.71 11.10
CA ILE A 294 -3.55 -8.09 11.33
C ILE A 294 -3.96 -8.71 10.00
N PRO A 295 -3.34 -9.80 9.55
CA PRO A 295 -3.70 -10.41 8.28
C PRO A 295 -5.07 -11.08 8.35
N VAL A 296 -5.88 -10.89 7.31
CA VAL A 296 -7.17 -11.57 7.13
C VAL A 296 -7.25 -12.09 5.70
N GLN A 297 -7.52 -13.39 5.55
CA GLN A 297 -7.56 -14.04 4.24
C GLN A 297 -8.89 -13.79 3.51
N LEU A 298 -9.33 -12.52 3.46
CA LEU A 298 -10.55 -12.10 2.80
C LEU A 298 -10.28 -10.92 1.87
N LEU A 299 -11.08 -10.86 0.82
CA LEU A 299 -11.23 -9.74 -0.10
C LEU A 299 -12.71 -9.41 -0.16
N PHE A 300 -13.09 -8.16 0.10
CA PHE A 300 -14.47 -7.71 -0.01
C PHE A 300 -14.73 -7.21 -1.43
N PHE A 301 -15.60 -7.91 -2.13
CA PHE A 301 -16.06 -7.52 -3.46
C PHE A 301 -17.41 -6.78 -3.37
N HIS A 302 -17.37 -5.48 -3.53
CA HIS A 302 -18.54 -4.61 -3.55
C HIS A 302 -19.24 -4.71 -4.90
N TYR A 303 -20.34 -5.44 -4.94
CA TYR A 303 -21.11 -5.71 -6.15
C TYR A 303 -22.43 -4.95 -6.19
N GLY A 304 -22.79 -4.40 -7.35
CA GLY A 304 -24.08 -3.75 -7.60
C GLY A 304 -24.13 -3.04 -8.95
N LEU A 305 -25.29 -2.90 -9.53
CA LEU A 305 -25.54 -2.55 -10.93
C LEU A 305 -25.33 -1.06 -11.31
N GLY A 306 -24.77 -0.25 -10.42
CA GLY A 306 -24.52 1.17 -10.63
C GLY A 306 -25.44 2.07 -9.78
N ALA A 307 -25.10 3.36 -9.69
CA ALA A 307 -25.82 4.39 -8.91
C ALA A 307 -26.28 3.93 -7.51
N ASN A 308 -25.37 3.31 -6.75
CA ASN A 308 -25.68 2.63 -5.49
C ASN A 308 -24.73 3.01 -4.34
N GLY A 309 -23.94 4.07 -4.48
CA GLY A 309 -23.06 4.58 -3.43
C GLY A 309 -21.73 3.85 -3.25
N LYS A 310 -21.46 2.70 -3.89
CA LYS A 310 -20.19 1.93 -3.74
C LYS A 310 -18.94 2.79 -3.92
N SER A 311 -18.89 3.52 -5.04
CA SER A 311 -17.71 4.32 -5.41
C SER A 311 -17.49 5.46 -4.44
N VAL A 312 -18.57 6.12 -3.99
CA VAL A 312 -18.52 7.16 -2.96
C VAL A 312 -18.00 6.58 -1.65
N PHE A 313 -18.53 5.44 -1.20
CA PHE A 313 -18.07 4.77 0.03
C PHE A 313 -16.57 4.46 0.00
N LEU A 314 -16.10 3.85 -1.07
CA LEU A 314 -14.68 3.48 -1.20
C LEU A 314 -13.77 4.70 -1.36
N GLU A 315 -14.24 5.76 -2.02
CA GLU A 315 -13.48 7.02 -2.15
C GLU A 315 -13.36 7.75 -0.82
N VAL A 316 -14.45 7.87 -0.06
CA VAL A 316 -14.43 8.47 1.28
C VAL A 316 -13.42 7.75 2.18
N LEU A 317 -13.47 6.41 2.21
CA LEU A 317 -12.51 5.64 3.00
C LEU A 317 -11.08 5.84 2.49
N ALA A 318 -10.85 5.84 1.18
CA ALA A 318 -9.52 6.08 0.61
C ALA A 318 -8.95 7.45 1.06
N ARG A 319 -9.77 8.50 1.09
CA ARG A 319 -9.34 9.83 1.56
C ARG A 319 -9.10 9.85 3.08
N VAL A 320 -9.93 9.17 3.87
CA VAL A 320 -9.73 9.06 5.31
C VAL A 320 -8.45 8.29 5.65
N TYR A 321 -8.19 7.18 4.94
CA TYR A 321 -6.93 6.43 5.11
C TYR A 321 -5.71 7.19 4.60
N GLY A 322 -5.88 8.09 3.62
CA GLY A 322 -4.80 8.91 3.05
C GLY A 322 -3.61 8.06 2.61
N ALA A 323 -2.43 8.33 3.14
CA ALA A 323 -1.21 7.59 2.79
C ALA A 323 -1.24 6.09 3.15
N LEU A 324 -2.12 5.66 4.05
CA LEU A 324 -2.35 4.24 4.35
C LEU A 324 -3.24 3.55 3.32
N GLY A 325 -3.91 4.31 2.43
CA GLY A 325 -4.71 3.83 1.31
C GLY A 325 -3.91 3.77 0.02
N GLU A 326 -4.18 2.78 -0.84
CA GLU A 326 -3.58 2.68 -2.17
C GLU A 326 -4.59 2.14 -3.17
N GLY A 327 -4.52 2.63 -4.41
CA GLY A 327 -5.29 2.13 -5.54
C GLY A 327 -4.47 1.16 -6.39
N LEU A 328 -5.02 -0.02 -6.68
CA LEU A 328 -4.43 -0.96 -7.62
C LEU A 328 -5.29 -1.01 -8.89
N PRO A 329 -4.72 -0.79 -10.08
CA PRO A 329 -5.45 -0.94 -11.34
C PRO A 329 -6.06 -2.32 -11.48
N ALA A 330 -7.26 -2.41 -12.06
CA ALA A 330 -7.94 -3.69 -12.27
C ALA A 330 -7.09 -4.67 -13.10
N GLU A 331 -6.37 -4.16 -14.09
CA GLU A 331 -5.47 -4.92 -14.98
C GLU A 331 -4.33 -5.60 -14.21
N SER A 332 -3.96 -5.08 -13.04
CA SER A 332 -2.94 -5.72 -12.19
C SER A 332 -3.41 -7.06 -11.63
N ILE A 333 -4.74 -7.26 -11.49
CA ILE A 333 -5.33 -8.49 -10.92
C ILE A 333 -6.23 -9.25 -11.90
N THR A 334 -6.48 -8.73 -13.10
CA THR A 334 -7.25 -9.39 -14.17
C THR A 334 -6.38 -9.70 -15.38
N GLY A 335 -6.95 -10.41 -16.36
CA GLY A 335 -6.27 -10.79 -17.59
C GLY A 335 -5.31 -11.98 -17.44
N GLN A 336 -4.60 -12.30 -18.51
CA GLN A 336 -3.57 -13.34 -18.48
C GLN A 336 -2.28 -12.78 -17.86
N ALA A 337 -1.53 -13.63 -17.16
CA ALA A 337 -0.25 -13.23 -16.58
C ALA A 337 0.71 -12.76 -17.70
N GLN A 338 0.86 -11.46 -17.86
CA GLN A 338 1.81 -10.87 -18.78
C GLN A 338 3.16 -10.74 -18.07
N GLY A 339 4.18 -11.38 -18.61
CA GLY A 339 5.56 -11.23 -18.17
C GLY A 339 6.25 -12.54 -17.78
N ALA A 340 7.56 -12.59 -17.99
CA ALA A 340 8.42 -13.67 -17.51
C ALA A 340 8.39 -13.73 -15.97
N ALA A 341 8.51 -14.92 -15.41
CA ALA A 341 8.67 -15.09 -13.97
C ALA A 341 9.84 -14.22 -13.46
N GLY A 342 9.57 -13.34 -12.48
CA GLY A 342 10.58 -12.39 -11.96
C GLY A 342 10.57 -11.00 -12.63
N GLY A 343 9.60 -10.69 -13.50
CA GLY A 343 9.44 -9.35 -14.08
C GLY A 343 9.13 -8.28 -12.99
N ALA A 344 9.45 -7.02 -13.28
CA ALA A 344 9.14 -5.90 -12.41
C ALA A 344 7.61 -5.76 -12.25
N SER A 345 7.18 -5.47 -11.01
CA SER A 345 5.77 -5.25 -10.66
C SER A 345 5.62 -3.89 -9.96
N PRO A 346 5.67 -2.77 -10.72
CA PRO A 346 5.65 -1.42 -10.14
C PRO A 346 4.43 -1.17 -9.25
N ASP A 347 3.27 -1.71 -9.64
CA ASP A 347 2.02 -1.55 -8.90
C ASP A 347 2.09 -2.21 -7.51
N LEU A 348 2.71 -3.38 -7.43
CA LEU A 348 2.88 -4.09 -6.15
C LEU A 348 3.97 -3.47 -5.27
N ALA A 349 4.91 -2.76 -5.88
CA ALA A 349 6.02 -2.12 -5.17
C ALA A 349 5.56 -0.94 -4.28
N ARG A 350 4.35 -0.41 -4.50
CA ARG A 350 3.75 0.68 -3.71
C ARG A 350 2.99 0.19 -2.48
N LEU A 351 2.81 -1.12 -2.32
CA LEU A 351 1.95 -1.72 -1.28
C LEU A 351 2.58 -1.88 0.12
N PRO A 352 3.90 -1.79 0.35
CA PRO A 352 4.44 -1.83 1.71
C PRO A 352 3.83 -0.76 2.61
N GLY A 353 3.39 -1.16 3.81
CA GLY A 353 2.76 -0.27 4.79
C GLY A 353 1.32 0.14 4.47
N VAL A 354 0.77 -0.23 3.32
CA VAL A 354 -0.64 0.00 2.97
C VAL A 354 -1.54 -0.80 3.91
N ARG A 355 -2.67 -0.20 4.30
CA ARG A 355 -3.70 -0.78 5.19
C ARG A 355 -5.05 -0.94 4.50
N PHE A 356 -5.36 -0.04 3.56
CA PHE A 356 -6.59 -0.05 2.76
C PHE A 356 -6.21 -0.15 1.28
N LEU A 357 -6.52 -1.28 0.63
CA LEU A 357 -6.26 -1.49 -0.79
C LEU A 357 -7.57 -1.42 -1.56
N ARG A 358 -7.66 -0.48 -2.49
CA ARG A 358 -8.81 -0.30 -3.37
C ARG A 358 -8.50 -0.79 -4.78
N ILE A 359 -9.39 -1.62 -5.33
CA ILE A 359 -9.34 -2.11 -6.71
C ILE A 359 -10.70 -1.82 -7.34
N THR A 360 -10.74 -0.88 -8.26
CA THR A 360 -12.01 -0.38 -8.83
C THR A 360 -12.13 -0.73 -10.31
N GLU A 361 -13.36 -0.65 -10.81
CA GLU A 361 -13.67 -0.78 -12.24
C GLU A 361 -13.27 -2.12 -12.84
N LEU A 362 -13.54 -3.21 -12.13
CA LEU A 362 -13.27 -4.54 -12.65
C LEU A 362 -14.09 -4.80 -13.92
N PRO A 363 -13.43 -5.13 -15.04
CA PRO A 363 -14.12 -5.49 -16.27
C PRO A 363 -14.95 -6.77 -16.08
N GLN A 364 -16.18 -6.74 -16.55
CA GLN A 364 -17.05 -7.92 -16.49
C GLN A 364 -16.50 -9.05 -17.37
N GLY A 365 -16.43 -10.25 -16.82
CA GLY A 365 -16.01 -11.46 -17.56
C GLY A 365 -14.51 -11.59 -17.78
N GLU A 366 -13.70 -10.59 -17.45
CA GLU A 366 -12.24 -10.70 -17.50
C GLU A 366 -11.74 -11.74 -16.48
N PRO A 367 -10.78 -12.61 -16.86
CA PRO A 367 -10.29 -13.63 -15.95
C PRO A 367 -9.51 -13.02 -14.80
N LEU A 368 -9.86 -13.40 -13.57
CA LEU A 368 -9.15 -12.99 -12.35
C LEU A 368 -7.82 -13.75 -12.24
N ARG A 369 -6.74 -13.06 -11.92
CA ARG A 369 -5.42 -13.64 -11.63
C ARG A 369 -5.40 -14.27 -10.23
N GLU A 370 -6.05 -15.41 -10.10
CA GLU A 370 -6.34 -16.07 -8.82
C GLU A 370 -5.11 -16.30 -7.94
N ALA A 371 -3.99 -16.69 -8.54
CA ALA A 371 -2.73 -16.89 -7.81
C ALA A 371 -2.23 -15.60 -7.16
N LEU A 372 -2.38 -14.46 -7.84
CA LEU A 372 -1.99 -13.16 -7.31
C LEU A 372 -2.94 -12.73 -6.18
N VAL A 373 -4.25 -12.85 -6.37
CA VAL A 373 -5.23 -12.54 -5.32
C VAL A 373 -5.00 -13.38 -4.07
N LYS A 374 -4.70 -14.69 -4.23
CA LYS A 374 -4.36 -15.57 -3.11
C LYS A 374 -3.11 -15.12 -2.36
N ARG A 375 -2.08 -14.62 -3.07
CA ARG A 375 -0.87 -14.06 -2.47
C ARG A 375 -1.15 -12.75 -1.75
N LEU A 376 -1.88 -11.83 -2.37
CA LEU A 376 -2.25 -10.53 -1.79
C LEU A 376 -3.04 -10.67 -0.48
N THR A 377 -3.90 -11.69 -0.38
CA THR A 377 -4.74 -11.94 0.80
C THR A 377 -4.18 -13.03 1.73
N GLY A 378 -3.08 -13.68 1.35
CA GLY A 378 -2.56 -14.86 2.06
C GLY A 378 -1.88 -14.55 3.39
N GLY A 379 -1.39 -13.33 3.57
CA GLY A 379 -0.61 -12.94 4.75
C GLY A 379 0.83 -13.47 4.73
N GLU A 380 1.27 -14.09 3.65
CA GLU A 380 2.64 -14.55 3.45
C GLU A 380 3.51 -13.44 2.85
N LYS A 381 4.83 -13.52 3.08
CA LYS A 381 5.78 -12.58 2.47
C LYS A 381 5.73 -12.68 0.94
N MET A 382 5.72 -11.52 0.30
CA MET A 382 5.74 -11.38 -1.15
C MET A 382 7.05 -10.72 -1.59
N ASP A 383 7.75 -11.37 -2.53
CA ASP A 383 8.88 -10.75 -3.22
C ASP A 383 8.35 -9.87 -4.35
N VAL A 384 8.80 -8.63 -4.36
CA VAL A 384 8.44 -7.62 -5.36
C VAL A 384 9.70 -6.98 -5.91
N ARG A 385 9.68 -6.66 -7.20
CA ARG A 385 10.77 -5.99 -7.89
C ARG A 385 10.29 -4.65 -8.44
N THR A 386 10.99 -3.58 -8.09
CA THR A 386 10.85 -2.29 -8.75
C THR A 386 11.68 -2.25 -10.05
N LEU A 387 11.27 -1.42 -11.00
CA LEU A 387 12.04 -1.15 -12.21
C LEU A 387 13.44 -0.64 -11.83
N PHE A 388 14.49 -1.25 -12.39
CA PHE A 388 15.89 -0.88 -12.17
C PHE A 388 16.40 -0.97 -10.73
N LYS A 389 15.66 -1.63 -9.82
CA LYS A 389 16.05 -1.89 -8.42
C LYS A 389 16.08 -3.39 -8.15
N GLY A 390 16.58 -3.78 -6.97
CA GLY A 390 16.58 -5.14 -6.50
C GLY A 390 15.21 -5.66 -6.07
N TYR A 391 15.21 -6.87 -5.52
CA TYR A 391 14.02 -7.44 -4.90
C TYR A 391 13.95 -7.01 -3.44
N PHE A 392 12.74 -6.76 -2.98
CA PHE A 392 12.46 -6.66 -1.55
C PHE A 392 11.23 -7.50 -1.21
N ALA A 393 11.23 -8.03 0.01
CA ALA A 393 10.12 -8.81 0.52
C ALA A 393 9.28 -7.94 1.48
N PHE A 394 7.96 -8.00 1.37
CA PHE A 394 7.05 -7.41 2.35
C PHE A 394 5.89 -8.35 2.66
N GLN A 395 5.29 -8.19 3.82
CA GLN A 395 4.09 -8.90 4.20
C GLN A 395 2.88 -8.00 3.97
N PRO A 396 1.89 -8.42 3.14
CA PRO A 396 0.66 -7.67 2.95
C PRO A 396 -0.08 -7.46 4.28
N GLN A 397 -0.43 -6.21 4.58
CA GLN A 397 -1.12 -5.83 5.81
C GLN A 397 -2.49 -5.19 5.54
N PHE A 398 -2.78 -4.94 4.29
CA PHE A 398 -4.00 -4.25 3.86
C PHE A 398 -5.23 -5.15 3.91
N LYS A 399 -6.40 -4.49 3.96
CA LYS A 399 -7.71 -5.07 3.67
C LYS A 399 -8.05 -4.69 2.24
N ALA A 400 -8.27 -5.71 1.40
CA ALA A 400 -8.51 -5.50 -0.01
C ALA A 400 -10.01 -5.33 -0.28
N HIS A 401 -10.35 -4.21 -0.90
CA HIS A 401 -11.69 -3.86 -1.36
C HIS A 401 -11.69 -3.80 -2.88
N MET A 402 -12.49 -4.62 -3.49
CA MET A 402 -12.69 -4.70 -4.94
C MET A 402 -14.09 -4.23 -5.28
N SER A 403 -14.29 -3.51 -6.37
CA SER A 403 -15.63 -3.09 -6.80
C SER A 403 -15.86 -3.32 -8.27
N GLY A 404 -17.10 -3.66 -8.62
CA GLY A 404 -17.52 -3.89 -9.99
C GLY A 404 -19.03 -3.86 -10.16
N ASN A 405 -19.47 -3.65 -11.41
CA ASN A 405 -20.88 -3.75 -11.82
C ASN A 405 -21.19 -5.12 -12.44
N GLY A 406 -20.17 -5.95 -12.64
CA GLY A 406 -20.25 -7.33 -13.11
C GLY A 406 -19.18 -8.16 -12.40
N TYR A 407 -19.29 -9.47 -12.55
CA TYR A 407 -18.34 -10.38 -11.94
C TYR A 407 -17.14 -10.64 -12.86
N PRO A 408 -15.88 -10.56 -12.38
CA PRO A 408 -14.74 -11.09 -13.11
C PRO A 408 -14.85 -12.62 -13.23
N SER A 409 -14.26 -13.19 -14.27
CA SER A 409 -14.29 -14.62 -14.48
C SER A 409 -13.32 -15.35 -13.55
N ILE A 410 -13.81 -16.32 -12.78
CA ILE A 410 -12.99 -17.22 -11.97
C ILE A 410 -13.02 -18.59 -12.66
N MET A 411 -11.86 -19.00 -13.18
CA MET A 411 -11.76 -20.23 -13.99
C MET A 411 -11.37 -21.47 -13.18
N GLY A 412 -10.76 -21.27 -12.00
CA GLY A 412 -10.28 -22.35 -11.15
C GLY A 412 -11.41 -23.05 -10.40
N SER A 413 -11.41 -24.39 -10.41
CA SER A 413 -12.29 -25.22 -9.57
C SER A 413 -11.84 -25.24 -8.08
N ASP A 414 -10.73 -24.57 -7.76
CA ASP A 414 -10.13 -24.55 -6.43
C ASP A 414 -10.95 -23.69 -5.45
N ASN A 415 -11.34 -24.28 -4.33
CA ASN A 415 -12.02 -23.58 -3.24
C ASN A 415 -11.16 -22.47 -2.60
N GLY A 416 -9.86 -22.40 -2.92
CA GLY A 416 -8.94 -21.44 -2.33
C GLY A 416 -9.25 -19.98 -2.63
N ILE A 417 -9.79 -19.66 -3.82
CA ILE A 417 -10.22 -18.30 -4.17
C ILE A 417 -11.58 -17.99 -3.54
N TRP A 418 -12.52 -18.93 -3.60
CA TRP A 418 -13.89 -18.74 -3.13
C TRP A 418 -13.99 -18.47 -1.64
N ARG A 419 -13.18 -19.12 -0.81
CA ARG A 419 -13.14 -18.86 0.64
C ARG A 419 -12.58 -17.48 1.00
N ARG A 420 -11.93 -16.78 0.04
CA ARG A 420 -11.40 -15.45 0.22
C ARG A 420 -12.30 -14.34 -0.33
N MET A 421 -13.21 -14.71 -1.22
CA MET A 421 -14.11 -13.78 -1.89
C MET A 421 -15.38 -13.57 -1.05
N ALA A 422 -15.49 -12.45 -0.39
CA ALA A 422 -16.69 -12.04 0.34
C ALA A 422 -17.43 -10.98 -0.49
N VAL A 423 -18.61 -11.33 -0.99
CA VAL A 423 -19.40 -10.41 -1.83
C VAL A 423 -20.27 -9.53 -0.94
N VAL A 424 -20.13 -8.22 -1.10
CA VAL A 424 -20.95 -7.20 -0.44
C VAL A 424 -22.02 -6.73 -1.41
N PRO A 425 -23.30 -7.15 -1.24
CA PRO A 425 -24.36 -6.83 -2.18
C PRO A 425 -24.92 -5.41 -1.94
N TRP A 426 -24.67 -4.49 -2.86
CA TRP A 426 -25.23 -3.14 -2.88
C TRP A 426 -26.53 -3.14 -3.69
N LYS A 427 -27.67 -3.41 -3.01
CA LYS A 427 -28.98 -3.64 -3.64
C LYS A 427 -29.80 -2.35 -3.84
N VAL A 428 -29.43 -1.26 -3.18
CA VAL A 428 -30.13 0.03 -3.30
C VAL A 428 -29.62 0.77 -4.53
N THR A 429 -30.53 1.29 -5.34
CA THR A 429 -30.19 2.15 -6.48
C THR A 429 -30.72 3.56 -6.21
N ILE A 430 -29.91 4.59 -6.50
CA ILE A 430 -30.29 6.00 -6.37
C ILE A 430 -31.13 6.39 -7.58
N PRO A 431 -32.39 6.84 -7.40
CA PRO A 431 -33.19 7.38 -8.49
C PRO A 431 -32.45 8.55 -9.19
N PRO A 432 -32.66 8.75 -10.52
CA PRO A 432 -31.94 9.79 -11.25
C PRO A 432 -32.13 11.20 -10.70
N ASP A 433 -33.29 11.51 -10.16
CA ASP A 433 -33.65 12.79 -9.54
C ASP A 433 -33.03 13.02 -8.15
N GLU A 434 -32.53 11.97 -7.51
CA GLU A 434 -31.83 12.02 -6.22
C GLU A 434 -30.30 11.94 -6.38
N GLN A 435 -29.79 11.78 -7.59
CA GLN A 435 -28.36 11.71 -7.84
C GLN A 435 -27.72 13.07 -7.67
N ARG A 436 -26.68 13.12 -6.84
CA ARG A 436 -25.86 14.32 -6.57
C ARG A 436 -24.49 14.18 -7.23
N ASP A 437 -23.80 15.28 -7.35
CA ASP A 437 -22.41 15.27 -7.82
C ASP A 437 -21.53 14.40 -6.91
N PHE A 438 -20.67 13.60 -7.52
CA PHE A 438 -19.83 12.64 -6.82
C PHE A 438 -18.85 13.32 -5.85
N GLU A 439 -18.17 14.37 -6.32
CA GLU A 439 -17.14 15.05 -5.54
C GLU A 439 -17.76 15.87 -4.40
N GLU A 440 -18.94 16.44 -4.62
CA GLU A 440 -19.70 17.15 -3.59
C GLU A 440 -20.05 16.22 -2.44
N VAL A 441 -20.60 15.02 -2.74
CA VAL A 441 -20.98 14.04 -1.71
C VAL A 441 -19.75 13.51 -0.97
N VAL A 442 -18.67 13.19 -1.70
CA VAL A 442 -17.42 12.72 -1.09
C VAL A 442 -16.84 13.79 -0.16
N THR A 443 -16.78 15.04 -0.58
CA THR A 443 -16.26 16.15 0.23
C THR A 443 -17.10 16.35 1.50
N GLU A 444 -18.43 16.30 1.38
CA GLU A 444 -19.34 16.41 2.51
C GLU A 444 -19.12 15.31 3.55
N LEU A 445 -18.91 14.06 3.11
CA LEU A 445 -18.69 12.95 4.01
C LEU A 445 -17.27 12.96 4.61
N VAL A 446 -16.24 13.32 3.85
CA VAL A 446 -14.85 13.41 4.32
C VAL A 446 -14.69 14.52 5.38
N ALA A 447 -15.53 15.55 5.37
CA ALA A 447 -15.54 16.55 6.43
C ALA A 447 -15.80 15.95 7.84
N GLU A 448 -16.38 14.74 7.91
CA GLU A 448 -16.58 13.99 9.15
C GLU A 448 -15.42 12.99 9.45
N ALA A 449 -14.25 13.13 8.83
CA ALA A 449 -13.14 12.17 8.93
C ALA A 449 -12.76 11.76 10.37
N PRO A 450 -12.69 12.64 11.39
CA PRO A 450 -12.44 12.23 12.78
C PRO A 450 -13.53 11.29 13.33
N GLY A 451 -14.79 11.53 12.99
CA GLY A 451 -15.91 10.66 13.36
C GLY A 451 -15.89 9.33 12.58
N ILE A 452 -15.49 9.36 11.30
CA ILE A 452 -15.30 8.14 10.50
C ILE A 452 -14.15 7.29 11.08
N LEU A 453 -13.08 7.92 11.57
CA LEU A 453 -12.03 7.20 12.30
C LEU A 453 -12.60 6.49 13.54
N ASN A 454 -13.48 7.13 14.31
CA ASN A 454 -14.14 6.48 15.43
C ASN A 454 -15.03 5.31 14.99
N TRP A 455 -15.75 5.45 13.86
CA TRP A 455 -16.55 4.35 13.29
C TRP A 455 -15.67 3.17 12.87
N LEU A 456 -14.47 3.42 12.33
CA LEU A 456 -13.49 2.38 12.02
C LEU A 456 -12.93 1.73 13.28
N ILE A 457 -12.63 2.51 14.33
CA ILE A 457 -12.19 2.02 15.63
C ILE A 457 -13.24 1.10 16.25
N GLU A 458 -14.52 1.49 16.24
CA GLU A 458 -15.63 0.64 16.67
C GLU A 458 -15.65 -0.71 15.93
N GLY A 459 -15.39 -0.70 14.61
CA GLY A 459 -15.28 -1.91 13.80
C GLY A 459 -14.10 -2.80 14.22
N MET A 460 -12.95 -2.21 14.50
CA MET A 460 -11.77 -2.94 14.96
C MET A 460 -11.97 -3.54 16.35
N LEU A 461 -12.55 -2.79 17.28
CA LEU A 461 -12.85 -3.28 18.63
C LEU A 461 -13.89 -4.40 18.61
N ALA A 462 -14.88 -4.30 17.70
CA ALA A 462 -15.84 -5.37 17.47
C ALA A 462 -15.17 -6.65 16.96
N PHE A 463 -14.18 -6.53 16.06
CA PHE A 463 -13.41 -7.70 15.64
C PHE A 463 -12.73 -8.41 16.82
N ASP A 464 -12.18 -7.67 17.75
CA ASP A 464 -11.54 -8.26 18.93
C ASP A 464 -12.54 -9.01 19.83
N GLY A 465 -13.79 -8.55 19.91
CA GLY A 465 -14.83 -9.15 20.74
C GLY A 465 -15.60 -10.29 20.06
N GLU A 466 -16.05 -10.07 18.83
CA GLU A 466 -16.98 -10.98 18.14
C GLU A 466 -16.39 -11.67 16.89
N GLY A 467 -15.20 -11.23 16.45
CA GLY A 467 -14.58 -11.67 15.21
C GLY A 467 -15.27 -11.10 13.97
N LEU A 468 -14.81 -11.51 12.80
CA LEU A 468 -15.44 -11.19 11.52
C LEU A 468 -16.28 -12.38 11.05
N LYS A 469 -17.58 -12.26 11.12
CA LYS A 469 -18.55 -13.25 10.62
C LYS A 469 -19.22 -12.68 9.38
N LEU A 470 -19.24 -13.47 8.31
CA LEU A 470 -19.97 -13.09 7.09
C LEU A 470 -21.46 -13.38 7.28
N PRO A 471 -22.34 -12.37 7.16
CA PRO A 471 -23.78 -12.59 7.28
C PRO A 471 -24.34 -13.39 6.10
N PRO A 472 -25.51 -14.06 6.25
CA PRO A 472 -26.12 -14.87 5.19
C PRO A 472 -26.24 -14.14 3.85
N ALA A 473 -26.61 -12.86 3.84
CA ALA A 473 -26.73 -12.07 2.62
C ALA A 473 -25.43 -11.97 1.81
N MET A 474 -24.25 -11.98 2.47
CA MET A 474 -22.95 -12.01 1.80
C MET A 474 -22.57 -13.42 1.34
N VAL A 475 -22.91 -14.43 2.13
CA VAL A 475 -22.69 -15.86 1.79
C VAL A 475 -23.51 -16.24 0.57
N ASP A 476 -24.79 -15.87 0.53
CA ASP A 476 -25.68 -16.11 -0.59
C ASP A 476 -25.20 -15.41 -1.86
N ALA A 477 -24.82 -14.13 -1.76
CA ALA A 477 -24.28 -13.38 -2.89
C ALA A 477 -22.97 -14.00 -3.44
N ALA A 478 -22.10 -14.52 -2.56
CA ALA A 478 -20.90 -15.24 -2.98
C ALA A 478 -21.22 -16.58 -3.64
N LYS A 479 -22.28 -17.26 -3.18
CA LYS A 479 -22.80 -18.48 -3.78
C LYS A 479 -23.38 -18.20 -5.17
N ASP A 480 -24.22 -17.17 -5.31
CA ASP A 480 -24.78 -16.76 -6.60
C ASP A 480 -23.68 -16.46 -7.62
N TYR A 481 -22.62 -15.73 -7.19
CA TYR A 481 -21.47 -15.50 -8.04
C TYR A 481 -20.76 -16.79 -8.45
N ARG A 482 -20.54 -17.71 -7.52
CA ARG A 482 -19.93 -19.02 -7.81
C ARG A 482 -20.76 -19.83 -8.79
N ASP A 483 -22.08 -19.88 -8.60
CA ASP A 483 -23.03 -20.59 -9.45
C ASP A 483 -23.09 -20.00 -10.88
N GLU A 484 -22.88 -18.67 -11.01
CA GLU A 484 -22.74 -18.01 -12.31
C GLU A 484 -21.45 -18.44 -13.03
N MET A 485 -20.34 -18.59 -12.29
CA MET A 485 -19.03 -18.95 -12.86
C MET A 485 -18.85 -20.45 -13.12
N ASP A 486 -19.60 -21.31 -12.42
CA ASP A 486 -19.54 -22.77 -12.57
C ASP A 486 -20.92 -23.41 -12.81
N PRO A 487 -21.53 -23.11 -13.96
CA PRO A 487 -22.85 -23.65 -14.30
C PRO A 487 -22.86 -25.20 -14.43
N ILE A 488 -21.69 -25.82 -14.64
CA ILE A 488 -21.60 -27.29 -14.68
C ILE A 488 -21.81 -27.88 -13.29
N SER A 489 -21.23 -27.27 -12.25
CA SER A 489 -21.49 -27.72 -10.87
C SER A 489 -22.95 -27.58 -10.49
N VAL A 490 -23.60 -26.50 -10.87
CA VAL A 490 -25.05 -26.31 -10.63
C VAL A 490 -25.86 -27.37 -11.33
N PHE A 491 -25.52 -27.72 -12.58
CA PHE A 491 -26.14 -28.82 -13.30
C PHE A 491 -25.93 -30.16 -12.58
N ILE A 492 -24.69 -30.44 -12.13
CA ILE A 492 -24.38 -31.67 -11.40
C ILE A 492 -25.22 -31.77 -10.13
N ASP A 493 -25.26 -30.73 -9.32
CA ASP A 493 -26.00 -30.71 -8.05
C ASP A 493 -27.50 -30.87 -8.23
N ARG A 494 -28.04 -30.40 -9.36
CA ARG A 494 -29.49 -30.46 -9.64
C ARG A 494 -29.93 -31.68 -10.47
N CYS A 495 -29.08 -32.13 -11.38
CA CYS A 495 -29.48 -33.08 -12.41
C CYS A 495 -28.67 -34.38 -12.41
N VAL A 496 -27.69 -34.55 -11.52
CA VAL A 496 -26.88 -35.77 -11.43
C VAL A 496 -27.00 -36.37 -10.03
N ARG A 497 -27.44 -37.61 -9.95
CA ARG A 497 -27.48 -38.38 -8.71
C ARG A 497 -26.40 -39.45 -8.75
N LEU A 498 -25.73 -39.70 -7.63
CA LEU A 498 -24.83 -40.82 -7.47
C LEU A 498 -25.66 -42.12 -7.36
N ASN A 499 -25.44 -43.04 -8.27
CA ASN A 499 -26.08 -44.37 -8.28
C ASN A 499 -25.07 -45.39 -8.83
N PRO A 500 -24.36 -46.12 -7.96
CA PRO A 500 -23.36 -47.12 -8.38
C PRO A 500 -23.91 -48.24 -9.25
N GLU A 501 -25.22 -48.51 -9.17
CA GLU A 501 -25.90 -49.55 -9.93
C GLU A 501 -26.54 -49.06 -11.24
N ALA A 502 -26.46 -47.76 -11.52
CA ALA A 502 -27.01 -47.18 -12.75
C ALA A 502 -26.23 -47.63 -13.99
N GLU A 503 -26.94 -47.73 -15.10
CA GLU A 503 -26.31 -47.95 -16.40
C GLU A 503 -25.35 -46.78 -16.73
N PRO A 504 -24.21 -47.07 -17.36
CA PRO A 504 -23.26 -46.01 -17.71
C PRO A 504 -23.85 -44.99 -18.66
N VAL A 505 -23.64 -43.69 -18.35
CA VAL A 505 -24.15 -42.55 -19.13
C VAL A 505 -23.14 -42.14 -20.19
N ARG A 506 -23.56 -42.09 -21.47
CA ARG A 506 -22.69 -41.58 -22.55
C ARG A 506 -22.32 -40.12 -22.29
N ALA A 507 -21.04 -39.79 -22.42
CA ALA A 507 -20.56 -38.44 -22.18
C ALA A 507 -21.24 -37.39 -23.07
N ARG A 508 -21.52 -37.74 -24.34
CA ARG A 508 -22.27 -36.89 -25.26
C ARG A 508 -23.72 -36.68 -24.82
N HIS A 509 -24.38 -37.70 -24.34
CA HIS A 509 -25.73 -37.58 -23.81
C HIS A 509 -25.79 -36.70 -22.57
N ALA A 510 -24.84 -36.86 -21.65
CA ALA A 510 -24.71 -35.97 -20.49
C ALA A 510 -24.51 -34.51 -20.91
N TYR A 511 -23.71 -34.24 -21.95
CA TYR A 511 -23.52 -32.89 -22.48
C TYR A 511 -24.80 -32.34 -23.16
N GLU A 512 -25.53 -33.14 -23.89
CA GLU A 512 -26.81 -32.74 -24.47
C GLU A 512 -27.84 -32.37 -23.38
N CYS A 513 -27.93 -33.15 -22.31
CA CYS A 513 -28.75 -32.83 -21.15
C CYS A 513 -28.31 -31.51 -20.46
N TYR A 514 -27.00 -31.32 -20.27
CA TYR A 514 -26.48 -30.07 -19.77
C TYR A 514 -26.79 -28.87 -20.66
N SER A 515 -26.72 -29.04 -21.98
CA SER A 515 -27.05 -27.98 -22.94
C SER A 515 -28.52 -27.59 -22.88
N ILE A 516 -29.41 -28.57 -22.82
CA ILE A 516 -30.85 -28.32 -22.66
C ILE A 516 -31.14 -27.62 -21.35
N TRP A 517 -30.58 -28.13 -20.26
CA TRP A 517 -30.72 -27.50 -18.94
C TRP A 517 -30.20 -26.06 -18.91
N SER A 518 -29.06 -25.80 -19.55
CA SER A 518 -28.47 -24.46 -19.63
C SER A 518 -29.39 -23.50 -20.39
N ASP A 519 -29.87 -23.90 -21.56
CA ASP A 519 -30.77 -23.09 -22.40
C ASP A 519 -32.09 -22.76 -21.65
N GLU A 520 -32.69 -23.73 -20.97
CA GLU A 520 -33.91 -23.52 -20.17
C GLU A 520 -33.71 -22.64 -18.94
N ASN A 521 -32.47 -22.57 -18.43
CA ASN A 521 -32.11 -21.66 -17.35
C ASN A 521 -31.54 -20.33 -17.85
N GLY A 522 -31.70 -20.00 -19.15
CA GLY A 522 -31.25 -18.73 -19.74
C GLY A 522 -29.72 -18.56 -19.79
N ARG A 523 -28.97 -19.67 -19.74
CA ARG A 523 -27.51 -19.70 -19.74
C ARG A 523 -26.96 -20.23 -21.05
N LYS A 524 -25.89 -19.64 -21.55
CA LYS A 524 -25.16 -20.21 -22.69
C LYS A 524 -24.37 -21.44 -22.23
N PRO A 525 -24.57 -22.63 -22.81
CA PRO A 525 -23.82 -23.81 -22.42
C PRO A 525 -22.31 -23.65 -22.72
N LEU A 526 -21.48 -24.13 -21.81
CA LEU A 526 -20.03 -24.20 -22.01
C LEU A 526 -19.71 -25.30 -23.04
N SER A 527 -18.52 -25.27 -23.65
CA SER A 527 -18.13 -26.25 -24.66
C SER A 527 -18.11 -27.67 -24.12
N GLU A 528 -18.40 -28.66 -25.01
CA GLU A 528 -18.38 -30.10 -24.68
C GLU A 528 -17.01 -30.50 -24.06
N THR A 529 -15.92 -29.95 -24.56
CA THR A 529 -14.56 -30.20 -24.02
C THR A 529 -14.41 -29.74 -22.56
N ARG A 530 -14.94 -28.55 -22.22
CA ARG A 530 -14.89 -28.03 -20.85
C ARG A 530 -15.81 -28.83 -19.93
N PHE A 531 -17.03 -29.13 -20.37
CA PHE A 531 -17.95 -29.98 -19.66
C PHE A 531 -17.35 -31.35 -19.37
N GLY A 532 -16.81 -32.03 -20.42
CA GLY A 532 -16.20 -33.35 -20.28
C GLY A 532 -15.01 -33.40 -19.35
N ARG A 533 -14.24 -32.29 -19.26
CA ARG A 533 -13.13 -32.16 -18.31
C ARG A 533 -13.65 -32.09 -16.86
N VAL A 534 -14.64 -31.26 -16.58
CA VAL A 534 -15.20 -31.10 -15.22
C VAL A 534 -15.88 -32.38 -14.77
N MET A 535 -16.70 -33.00 -15.64
CA MET A 535 -17.35 -34.28 -15.34
C MET A 535 -16.34 -35.40 -15.09
N GLY A 536 -15.25 -35.47 -15.88
CA GLY A 536 -14.21 -36.48 -15.72
C GLY A 536 -13.30 -36.28 -14.48
N GLN A 537 -13.29 -35.07 -13.88
CA GLN A 537 -12.64 -34.83 -12.59
C GLN A 537 -13.49 -35.28 -11.39
N ARG A 538 -14.81 -35.34 -11.56
CA ARG A 538 -15.75 -35.64 -10.47
C ARG A 538 -16.31 -37.06 -10.51
N PHE A 539 -16.41 -37.65 -11.72
CA PHE A 539 -17.00 -38.96 -11.94
C PHE A 539 -16.05 -39.87 -12.72
N GLU A 540 -16.14 -41.15 -12.46
CA GLU A 540 -15.35 -42.12 -13.19
C GLU A 540 -15.73 -42.13 -14.67
N ARG A 541 -14.73 -41.93 -15.54
CA ARG A 541 -14.90 -41.93 -17.00
C ARG A 541 -14.05 -43.03 -17.61
N ARG A 542 -14.71 -43.91 -18.42
CA ARG A 542 -14.02 -44.97 -19.17
C ARG A 542 -14.50 -44.93 -20.63
N GLU A 543 -13.63 -45.37 -21.53
CA GLU A 543 -13.97 -45.60 -22.93
C GLU A 543 -14.53 -47.03 -23.08
N VAL A 544 -15.76 -47.15 -23.60
CA VAL A 544 -16.41 -48.41 -23.87
C VAL A 544 -16.92 -48.37 -25.30
N SER A 545 -16.47 -49.32 -26.16
CA SER A 545 -16.89 -49.42 -27.58
C SER A 545 -16.76 -48.08 -28.32
N SER A 546 -15.61 -47.43 -28.21
CA SER A 546 -15.31 -46.13 -28.84
C SER A 546 -16.15 -44.94 -28.36
N ALA A 547 -16.87 -45.08 -27.26
CA ALA A 547 -17.61 -44.01 -26.62
C ALA A 547 -17.12 -43.77 -25.20
N ASN A 548 -16.99 -42.50 -24.80
CA ASN A 548 -16.72 -42.14 -23.41
C ASN A 548 -18.00 -42.28 -22.59
N MET A 549 -17.92 -43.00 -21.47
CA MET A 549 -19.03 -43.26 -20.56
C MET A 549 -18.68 -42.79 -19.14
N TYR A 550 -19.66 -42.24 -18.43
CA TYR A 550 -19.57 -41.95 -16.99
C TYR A 550 -20.26 -43.09 -16.22
N PHE A 551 -19.62 -43.52 -15.16
CA PHE A 551 -20.07 -44.62 -14.28
C PHE A 551 -20.54 -44.11 -12.94
N GLY A 552 -21.47 -44.82 -12.30
CA GLY A 552 -21.93 -44.51 -10.95
C GLY A 552 -22.80 -43.25 -10.85
N ILE A 553 -23.35 -42.79 -11.95
CA ILE A 553 -24.24 -41.62 -12.00
C ILE A 553 -25.52 -41.89 -12.77
N GLU A 554 -26.58 -41.20 -12.38
CA GLU A 554 -27.85 -41.15 -13.04
C GLU A 554 -28.27 -39.70 -13.30
N LEU A 555 -28.77 -39.42 -14.51
CA LEU A 555 -29.30 -38.09 -14.85
C LEU A 555 -30.79 -38.05 -14.52
N HIS A 556 -31.23 -37.00 -13.85
CA HIS A 556 -32.63 -36.78 -13.48
C HIS A 556 -33.00 -35.29 -13.66
N ASP A 557 -34.30 -34.99 -13.58
CA ASP A 557 -34.85 -33.62 -13.63
C ASP A 557 -34.36 -32.80 -14.85
N ILE A 558 -34.07 -33.45 -15.96
CA ILE A 558 -33.71 -32.77 -17.21
C ILE A 558 -34.99 -32.17 -17.80
N PRO A 559 -35.08 -30.85 -17.99
CA PRO A 559 -36.25 -30.23 -18.57
C PRO A 559 -36.46 -30.73 -20.01
N PRO A 560 -37.73 -30.92 -20.45
CA PRO A 560 -38.01 -31.24 -21.83
C PRO A 560 -37.51 -30.08 -22.71
N ARG A 561 -36.95 -30.43 -23.88
CA ARG A 561 -36.48 -29.42 -24.84
C ARG A 561 -37.66 -28.55 -25.26
N SER A 562 -37.72 -27.28 -24.87
CA SER A 562 -38.74 -26.35 -25.35
C SER A 562 -38.64 -26.24 -26.87
N ALA A 563 -39.74 -26.38 -27.57
CA ALA A 563 -39.76 -26.16 -29.01
C ALA A 563 -39.42 -24.69 -29.27
N ARG A 564 -38.17 -24.41 -29.65
CA ARG A 564 -37.81 -23.04 -30.11
C ARG A 564 -38.82 -22.66 -31.21
N PRO A 565 -39.46 -21.50 -31.17
CA PRO A 565 -40.14 -20.97 -32.33
C PRO A 565 -39.09 -20.91 -33.46
N ARG A 566 -39.35 -21.59 -34.57
CA ARG A 566 -38.49 -21.54 -35.77
C ARG A 566 -38.30 -20.06 -36.12
N ASN A 567 -37.05 -19.65 -36.17
CA ASN A 567 -36.72 -18.33 -36.71
C ASN A 567 -37.16 -18.34 -38.19
N PRO A 568 -38.08 -17.47 -38.64
CA PRO A 568 -38.57 -17.49 -40.00
C PRO A 568 -37.49 -17.20 -41.06
N ASP A 569 -36.29 -16.77 -40.64
CA ASP A 569 -35.18 -16.39 -41.52
C ASP A 569 -34.09 -17.49 -41.69
N GLU A 570 -34.25 -18.70 -41.18
CA GLU A 570 -33.32 -19.80 -41.48
C GLU A 570 -33.65 -20.41 -42.84
N PRO A 571 -32.74 -20.38 -43.84
CA PRO A 571 -32.96 -21.01 -45.14
C PRO A 571 -33.06 -22.52 -44.96
N GLY A 572 -34.20 -23.09 -45.39
CA GLY A 572 -34.47 -24.50 -45.32
C GLY A 572 -33.40 -25.31 -46.06
N SER A 573 -32.77 -26.24 -45.37
CA SER A 573 -31.95 -27.29 -45.97
C SER A 573 -32.87 -28.43 -46.46
N ASP A 574 -33.63 -28.17 -47.51
CA ASP A 574 -34.17 -29.23 -48.35
C ASP A 574 -33.06 -29.67 -49.30
N ARG A 575 -32.44 -30.80 -49.04
CA ARG A 575 -31.76 -31.61 -50.02
C ARG A 575 -32.35 -33.03 -49.97
N PRO A 576 -32.66 -33.57 -51.17
CA PRO A 576 -33.35 -34.82 -51.32
C PRO A 576 -32.55 -36.06 -50.92
#